data_96de7a8ddcfe5fbb3c762e1857425af3
#
_entry.id   96de7a8ddcfe5fbb3c762e1857425af3
#
_cell.length_a   1.000
_cell.length_b   1.000
_cell.length_c   1.000
_cell.angle_alpha   90.00
_cell.angle_beta   90.00
_cell.angle_gamma   90.00
#
_symmetry.space_group_name_H-M   'P 1'
#
loop_
_entity.id
_entity.type
_entity.pdbx_description
1 polymer ?
#
loop_
_entity_poly.entity_id
_entity_poly.type
_entity_poly.pdbx_seq_one_letter_code
_entity_poly.pdbx_strand_id
1 'polypeptide(L)'
;MRLADFVDRHAEDILVEWEQFAATKLPAAAGMGTLALRDHAPLILQAIATDLRTAQSAEQQRSKAEGRAALLADAPSTAAEAHGAARAQSGFNLNHMVSEYRALRASVLRLWSMSGDIEDQEAVKDIIRFGEAIDQAIAESVDHFSAEIDRARNLFLGMLGHELRNPLNAIQVTAQHLARSRSDEIVSKAAQRLIDSGARMQALLDDLLDYSRTTLAVGIKVEPAPVDFGELSRKVCDELGSAHPHRTLELQTTGELSGSWDPGRIQQVLSNLLQNALTYSHGGAPVILEVQGAQREICVQVKNQGAEIPAEALPTLFDPLSRGVMPDLAGGNTHLGLGLFIAREIVKAHRGEIHVRSGGGETVFSVRLPRAMQ
;
A
#
# COMPACT_ATOMS: atom_id res chain seq x y z
N MET A 1 -38.49 23.01 4.64
CA MET A 1 -38.20 21.58 4.25
C MET A 1 -37.38 20.93 5.36
N ARG A 2 -37.74 19.72 5.80
CA ARG A 2 -37.00 18.95 6.81
C ARG A 2 -35.60 18.59 6.27
N LEU A 3 -34.61 18.56 7.16
CA LEU A 3 -33.22 18.29 6.77
C LEU A 3 -33.06 16.92 6.08
N ALA A 4 -33.76 15.89 6.53
CA ALA A 4 -33.73 14.58 5.88
C ALA A 4 -34.19 14.60 4.41
N ASP A 5 -35.26 15.38 4.11
CA ASP A 5 -35.77 15.52 2.75
C ASP A 5 -34.86 16.38 1.87
N PHE A 6 -34.19 17.35 2.49
CA PHE A 6 -33.17 18.15 1.82
C PHE A 6 -31.98 17.29 1.42
N VAL A 7 -31.45 16.47 2.33
CA VAL A 7 -30.30 15.57 2.04
C VAL A 7 -30.63 14.65 0.88
N ASP A 8 -31.81 14.04 0.84
CA ASP A 8 -32.19 13.15 -0.28
C ASP A 8 -32.33 13.87 -1.62
N ARG A 9 -32.90 15.09 -1.61
CA ARG A 9 -33.12 15.85 -2.86
C ARG A 9 -31.85 16.48 -3.41
N HIS A 10 -30.92 16.86 -2.54
CA HIS A 10 -29.71 17.59 -2.88
C HIS A 10 -28.44 16.78 -2.65
N ALA A 11 -28.56 15.44 -2.59
CA ALA A 11 -27.43 14.56 -2.34
C ALA A 11 -26.27 14.80 -3.31
N GLU A 12 -26.57 14.99 -4.60
CA GLU A 12 -25.54 15.21 -5.62
C GLU A 12 -24.83 16.57 -5.44
N ASP A 13 -25.56 17.64 -5.11
CA ASP A 13 -24.98 18.96 -4.86
C ASP A 13 -24.03 18.93 -3.64
N ILE A 14 -24.45 18.20 -2.58
CA ILE A 14 -23.66 17.98 -1.38
C ILE A 14 -22.38 17.21 -1.70
N LEU A 15 -22.48 16.14 -2.50
CA LEU A 15 -21.33 15.31 -2.89
C LEU A 15 -20.35 16.05 -3.77
N VAL A 16 -20.80 16.88 -4.70
CA VAL A 16 -19.93 17.71 -5.54
C VAL A 16 -19.12 18.70 -4.69
N GLU A 17 -19.76 19.36 -3.75
CA GLU A 17 -19.07 20.28 -2.85
C GLU A 17 -18.07 19.57 -1.93
N TRP A 18 -18.47 18.43 -1.37
CA TRP A 18 -17.61 17.60 -0.55
C TRP A 18 -16.41 17.06 -1.32
N GLU A 19 -16.60 16.62 -2.57
CA GLU A 19 -15.54 16.14 -3.47
C GLU A 19 -14.49 17.24 -3.74
N GLN A 20 -14.95 18.47 -4.03
CA GLN A 20 -14.04 19.61 -4.20
C GLN A 20 -13.17 19.83 -2.97
N PHE A 21 -13.74 19.69 -1.77
CA PHE A 21 -12.99 19.76 -0.53
C PHE A 21 -11.98 18.61 -0.40
N ALA A 22 -12.40 17.37 -0.64
CA ALA A 22 -11.55 16.19 -0.53
C ALA A 22 -10.37 16.26 -1.51
N ALA A 23 -10.60 16.69 -2.75
CA ALA A 23 -9.58 16.84 -3.78
C ALA A 23 -8.50 17.88 -3.45
N THR A 24 -8.85 18.95 -2.70
CA THR A 24 -7.91 20.05 -2.41
C THR A 24 -6.99 19.79 -1.23
N LYS A 25 -7.30 18.85 -0.35
CA LYS A 25 -6.60 18.70 0.96
C LYS A 25 -5.75 17.46 1.13
N LEU A 26 -5.73 16.53 0.18
CA LEU A 26 -5.15 15.21 0.42
C LEU A 26 -4.05 14.86 -0.60
N PRO A 27 -2.76 14.80 -0.19
CA PRO A 27 -1.72 14.20 -1.04
C PRO A 27 -2.06 12.75 -1.44
N ALA A 28 -2.76 12.01 -0.57
CA ALA A 28 -3.24 10.66 -0.84
C ALA A 28 -4.36 10.62 -1.90
N ALA A 29 -5.13 11.69 -2.05
CA ALA A 29 -6.19 11.81 -3.06
C ALA A 29 -5.66 12.17 -4.47
N ALA A 30 -4.42 12.64 -4.59
CA ALA A 30 -3.85 13.12 -5.85
C ALA A 30 -3.73 12.05 -6.96
N GLY A 31 -3.94 10.77 -6.62
CA GLY A 31 -3.97 9.65 -7.57
C GLY A 31 -5.30 8.92 -7.65
N MET A 32 -6.32 9.33 -6.88
CA MET A 32 -7.62 8.67 -6.83
C MET A 32 -8.57 9.30 -7.85
N GLY A 33 -9.27 8.46 -8.62
CA GLY A 33 -10.36 8.92 -9.48
C GLY A 33 -11.57 9.41 -8.65
N THR A 34 -12.43 10.24 -9.24
CA THR A 34 -13.63 10.83 -8.59
C THR A 34 -14.53 9.77 -7.97
N LEU A 35 -14.70 8.60 -8.62
CA LEU A 35 -15.46 7.47 -8.10
C LEU A 35 -14.88 6.90 -6.80
N ALA A 36 -13.56 6.76 -6.70
CA ALA A 36 -12.89 6.24 -5.51
C ALA A 36 -12.86 7.26 -4.35
N LEU A 37 -12.91 8.56 -4.66
CA LEU A 37 -13.08 9.61 -3.64
C LEU A 37 -14.48 9.62 -3.06
N ARG A 38 -15.52 9.51 -3.91
CA ARG A 38 -16.92 9.50 -3.48
C ARG A 38 -17.30 8.25 -2.69
N ASP A 39 -16.75 7.10 -3.07
CA ASP A 39 -16.88 5.76 -2.49
C ASP A 39 -18.16 5.55 -1.63
N HIS A 40 -18.06 5.66 -0.31
CA HIS A 40 -19.17 5.42 0.61
C HIS A 40 -19.97 6.69 1.00
N ALA A 41 -19.57 7.89 0.56
CA ALA A 41 -20.22 9.13 0.98
C ALA A 41 -21.73 9.18 0.62
N PRO A 42 -22.20 8.68 -0.55
CA PRO A 42 -23.63 8.61 -0.85
C PRO A 42 -24.38 7.71 0.13
N LEU A 43 -23.81 6.57 0.50
CA LEU A 43 -24.42 5.62 1.44
C LEU A 43 -24.45 6.17 2.86
N ILE A 44 -23.43 6.91 3.27
CA ILE A 44 -23.40 7.61 4.57
C ILE A 44 -24.50 8.66 4.61
N LEU A 45 -24.67 9.50 3.58
CA LEU A 45 -25.73 10.49 3.50
C LEU A 45 -27.13 9.83 3.57
N GLN A 46 -27.33 8.73 2.85
CA GLN A 46 -28.57 7.96 2.87
C GLN A 46 -28.87 7.37 4.25
N ALA A 47 -27.86 6.82 4.92
CA ALA A 47 -28.00 6.28 6.27
C ALA A 47 -28.38 7.38 7.26
N ILE A 48 -27.75 8.55 7.18
CA ILE A 48 -28.07 9.73 8.01
C ILE A 48 -29.49 10.21 7.73
N ALA A 49 -29.91 10.35 6.48
CA ALA A 49 -31.27 10.77 6.14
C ALA A 49 -32.34 9.79 6.67
N THR A 50 -32.04 8.50 6.61
CA THR A 50 -32.90 7.45 7.17
C THR A 50 -32.98 7.56 8.70
N ASP A 51 -31.85 7.77 9.35
CA ASP A 51 -31.77 7.95 10.80
C ASP A 51 -32.56 9.17 11.27
N LEU A 52 -32.48 10.29 10.58
CA LEU A 52 -33.24 11.51 10.88
C LEU A 52 -34.77 11.30 10.86
N ARG A 53 -35.27 10.36 10.06
CA ARG A 53 -36.71 10.00 10.01
C ARG A 53 -37.14 9.02 11.07
N THR A 54 -36.19 8.30 11.67
CA THR A 54 -36.51 7.26 12.65
C THR A 54 -36.74 7.89 14.02
N ALA A 55 -37.84 7.53 14.67
CA ALA A 55 -38.12 8.00 16.06
C ALA A 55 -37.07 7.39 17.01
N GLN A 56 -36.48 8.23 17.86
CA GLN A 56 -35.47 7.83 18.83
C GLN A 56 -35.84 8.24 20.25
N SER A 57 -35.53 7.39 21.23
CA SER A 57 -35.61 7.74 22.63
C SER A 57 -34.47 8.68 23.05
N ALA A 58 -34.64 9.42 24.15
CA ALA A 58 -33.61 10.28 24.71
C ALA A 58 -32.31 9.50 25.08
N GLU A 59 -32.42 8.23 25.40
CA GLU A 59 -31.30 7.35 25.71
C GLU A 59 -30.53 6.97 24.44
N GLN A 60 -31.25 6.65 23.38
CA GLN A 60 -30.65 6.38 22.06
C GLN A 60 -29.92 7.60 21.49
N GLN A 61 -30.50 8.79 21.61
CA GLN A 61 -29.86 10.04 21.20
C GLN A 61 -28.56 10.30 21.98
N ARG A 62 -28.60 10.12 23.31
CA ARG A 62 -27.40 10.27 24.16
C ARG A 62 -26.33 9.27 23.80
N SER A 63 -26.68 8.00 23.58
CA SER A 63 -25.75 6.95 23.19
C SER A 63 -25.07 7.27 21.83
N LYS A 64 -25.80 7.82 20.87
CA LYS A 64 -25.27 8.28 19.60
C LYS A 64 -24.34 9.49 19.72
N ALA A 65 -24.75 10.49 20.50
CA ALA A 65 -23.91 11.67 20.75
C ALA A 65 -22.56 11.29 21.40
N GLU A 66 -22.54 10.18 22.16
CA GLU A 66 -21.32 9.61 22.75
C GLU A 66 -20.58 8.63 21.81
N GLY A 67 -21.07 8.37 20.59
CA GLY A 67 -20.51 7.39 19.67
C GLY A 67 -20.62 5.93 20.15
N ARG A 68 -21.56 5.64 21.03
CA ARG A 68 -21.74 4.33 21.71
C ARG A 68 -23.01 3.61 21.31
N ALA A 69 -23.67 4.01 20.23
CA ALA A 69 -24.86 3.29 19.79
C ALA A 69 -24.51 1.82 19.52
N ALA A 70 -25.22 0.91 20.20
CA ALA A 70 -24.96 -0.52 20.06
C ALA A 70 -25.23 -0.97 18.62
N LEU A 71 -24.19 -1.48 17.96
CA LEU A 71 -24.32 -2.25 16.73
C LEU A 71 -24.88 -3.61 17.13
N LEU A 72 -25.92 -4.07 16.44
CA LEU A 72 -26.38 -5.46 16.57
C LEU A 72 -25.23 -6.36 16.07
N ALA A 73 -24.81 -7.32 16.87
CA ALA A 73 -23.64 -8.17 16.62
C ALA A 73 -23.68 -8.92 15.26
N ASP A 74 -24.86 -9.06 14.66
CA ASP A 74 -25.09 -9.73 13.37
C ASP A 74 -25.56 -8.75 12.27
N ALA A 75 -25.46 -7.42 12.45
CA ALA A 75 -25.84 -6.46 11.42
C ALA A 75 -24.76 -6.42 10.31
N PRO A 76 -25.16 -6.22 9.04
CA PRO A 76 -24.19 -5.98 7.98
C PRO A 76 -23.39 -4.70 8.28
N SER A 77 -22.13 -4.66 7.86
CA SER A 77 -21.24 -3.50 8.03
C SER A 77 -21.91 -2.22 7.57
N THR A 78 -21.82 -1.17 8.40
CA THR A 78 -22.39 0.14 8.06
C THR A 78 -21.55 0.83 6.95
N ALA A 79 -22.13 1.80 6.26
CA ALA A 79 -21.40 2.60 5.29
C ALA A 79 -20.23 3.37 5.93
N ALA A 80 -20.37 3.78 7.20
CA ALA A 80 -19.32 4.45 7.97
C ALA A 80 -18.16 3.50 8.31
N GLU A 81 -18.47 2.27 8.73
CA GLU A 81 -17.47 1.21 8.95
C GLU A 81 -16.69 0.88 7.69
N ALA A 82 -17.40 0.66 6.58
CA ALA A 82 -16.79 0.39 5.28
C ALA A 82 -15.89 1.55 4.82
N HIS A 83 -16.33 2.80 5.01
CA HIS A 83 -15.54 3.99 4.71
C HIS A 83 -14.25 4.06 5.56
N GLY A 84 -14.34 3.81 6.86
CA GLY A 84 -13.18 3.76 7.75
C GLY A 84 -12.13 2.75 7.30
N ALA A 85 -12.58 1.52 6.99
CA ALA A 85 -11.70 0.46 6.51
C ALA A 85 -11.06 0.80 5.15
N ALA A 86 -11.83 1.32 4.19
CA ALA A 86 -11.33 1.72 2.87
C ALA A 86 -10.28 2.85 2.95
N ARG A 87 -10.50 3.83 3.84
CA ARG A 87 -9.53 4.92 4.05
C ARG A 87 -8.24 4.44 4.71
N ALA A 88 -8.29 3.49 5.65
CA ALA A 88 -7.12 2.86 6.23
C ALA A 88 -6.27 2.14 5.15
N GLN A 89 -6.93 1.40 4.25
CA GLN A 89 -6.26 0.68 3.15
C GLN A 89 -5.68 1.61 2.08
N SER A 90 -6.28 2.79 1.87
CA SER A 90 -5.84 3.78 0.87
C SER A 90 -4.72 4.72 1.36
N GLY A 91 -4.14 4.48 2.55
CA GLY A 91 -3.04 5.30 3.08
C GLY A 91 -3.46 6.67 3.63
N PHE A 92 -4.75 6.88 3.88
CA PHE A 92 -5.23 8.05 4.60
C PHE A 92 -4.80 7.99 6.06
N ASN A 93 -4.62 9.14 6.69
CA ASN A 93 -4.50 9.20 8.14
C ASN A 93 -5.86 9.52 8.78
N LEU A 94 -5.96 9.26 10.08
CA LEU A 94 -7.18 9.47 10.84
C LEU A 94 -7.70 10.91 10.76
N ASN A 95 -6.80 11.90 10.81
CA ASN A 95 -7.17 13.32 10.72
C ASN A 95 -7.79 13.67 9.36
N HIS A 96 -7.30 13.07 8.27
CA HIS A 96 -7.88 13.25 6.94
C HIS A 96 -9.30 12.70 6.89
N MET A 97 -9.52 11.46 7.36
CA MET A 97 -10.84 10.85 7.39
C MET A 97 -11.84 11.65 8.23
N VAL A 98 -11.46 12.09 9.43
CA VAL A 98 -12.33 12.97 10.26
C VAL A 98 -12.60 14.31 9.58
N SER A 99 -11.62 14.84 8.81
CA SER A 99 -11.82 16.09 8.04
C SER A 99 -12.84 15.92 6.91
N GLU A 100 -12.97 14.74 6.31
CA GLU A 100 -14.00 14.43 5.32
C GLU A 100 -15.42 14.55 5.94
N TYR A 101 -15.63 14.00 7.14
CA TYR A 101 -16.91 14.12 7.86
C TYR A 101 -17.23 15.57 8.26
N ARG A 102 -16.20 16.33 8.68
CA ARG A 102 -16.37 17.76 8.98
C ARG A 102 -16.78 18.56 7.76
N ALA A 103 -16.19 18.27 6.61
CA ALA A 103 -16.58 18.89 5.35
C ALA A 103 -18.00 18.52 4.96
N LEU A 104 -18.34 17.22 5.04
CA LEU A 104 -19.69 16.74 4.75
C LEU A 104 -20.74 17.47 5.60
N ARG A 105 -20.50 17.54 6.92
CA ARG A 105 -21.37 18.29 7.84
C ARG A 105 -21.51 19.76 7.45
N ALA A 106 -20.41 20.41 7.15
CA ALA A 106 -20.41 21.81 6.78
C ALA A 106 -21.14 22.08 5.46
N SER A 107 -20.96 21.22 4.45
CA SER A 107 -21.63 21.33 3.15
C SER A 107 -23.15 21.14 3.30
N VAL A 108 -23.57 20.11 4.02
CA VAL A 108 -25.02 19.86 4.27
C VAL A 108 -25.67 21.04 4.94
N LEU A 109 -25.12 21.51 6.07
CA LEU A 109 -25.73 22.62 6.85
C LEU A 109 -25.70 23.93 6.09
N ARG A 110 -24.63 24.22 5.34
CA ARG A 110 -24.51 25.43 4.53
C ARG A 110 -25.53 25.44 3.39
N LEU A 111 -25.60 24.37 2.59
CA LEU A 111 -26.55 24.28 1.48
C LEU A 111 -27.99 24.32 1.97
N TRP A 112 -28.29 23.64 3.09
CA TRP A 112 -29.63 23.68 3.69
C TRP A 112 -29.98 25.08 4.21
N SER A 113 -29.04 25.81 4.81
CA SER A 113 -29.25 27.18 5.28
C SER A 113 -29.59 28.14 4.13
N MET A 114 -29.02 27.91 2.95
CA MET A 114 -29.26 28.73 1.76
C MET A 114 -30.63 28.45 1.08
N SER A 115 -31.27 27.32 1.41
CA SER A 115 -32.60 26.97 0.87
C SER A 115 -33.74 27.80 1.48
N GLY A 116 -33.49 28.61 2.51
CA GLY A 116 -34.45 29.54 3.08
C GLY A 116 -35.47 28.93 4.08
N ASP A 117 -35.37 27.66 4.42
CA ASP A 117 -36.38 26.90 5.17
C ASP A 117 -36.10 26.75 6.68
N ILE A 118 -35.29 27.62 7.30
CA ILE A 118 -34.75 27.42 8.68
C ILE A 118 -35.53 28.18 9.79
N GLU A 119 -36.76 28.56 9.62
CA GLU A 119 -37.45 29.37 10.62
C GLU A 119 -38.26 28.59 11.69
N ASP A 120 -38.12 27.26 11.83
CA ASP A 120 -38.99 26.46 12.71
C ASP A 120 -38.21 25.81 13.88
N GLN A 121 -38.86 25.59 15.02
CA GLN A 121 -38.32 24.81 16.17
C GLN A 121 -37.89 23.38 15.75
N GLU A 122 -38.52 22.83 14.73
CA GLU A 122 -38.16 21.53 14.17
C GLU A 122 -36.78 21.55 13.46
N ALA A 123 -36.36 22.68 12.90
CA ALA A 123 -35.06 22.84 12.31
C ALA A 123 -33.91 22.69 13.32
N VAL A 124 -34.08 23.19 14.52
CA VAL A 124 -33.11 23.03 15.64
C VAL A 124 -32.98 21.56 16.02
N LYS A 125 -34.09 20.83 16.08
CA LYS A 125 -34.07 19.38 16.36
C LYS A 125 -33.37 18.60 15.23
N ASP A 126 -33.61 18.97 13.97
CA ASP A 126 -32.97 18.35 12.84
C ASP A 126 -31.46 18.58 12.88
N ILE A 127 -30.96 19.78 13.22
CA ILE A 127 -29.54 20.09 13.37
C ILE A 127 -28.89 19.24 14.47
N ILE A 128 -29.56 19.14 15.65
CA ILE A 128 -29.03 18.36 16.75
C ILE A 128 -28.91 16.88 16.34
N ARG A 129 -29.98 16.30 15.82
CA ARG A 129 -30.01 14.90 15.39
C ARG A 129 -29.02 14.60 14.26
N PHE A 130 -28.86 15.53 13.34
CA PHE A 130 -27.86 15.43 12.29
C PHE A 130 -26.43 15.43 12.87
N GLY A 131 -26.16 16.28 13.87
CA GLY A 131 -24.90 16.26 14.61
C GLY A 131 -24.64 14.91 15.27
N GLU A 132 -25.63 14.36 15.98
CA GLU A 132 -25.54 13.05 16.64
C GLU A 132 -25.29 11.90 15.62
N ALA A 133 -25.94 11.93 14.46
CA ALA A 133 -25.75 10.93 13.41
C ALA A 133 -24.36 11.02 12.77
N ILE A 134 -23.83 12.21 12.55
CA ILE A 134 -22.45 12.43 12.05
C ILE A 134 -21.43 11.98 13.10
N ASP A 135 -21.63 12.31 14.38
CA ASP A 135 -20.70 11.94 15.46
C ASP A 135 -20.66 10.41 15.63
N GLN A 136 -21.79 9.72 15.49
CA GLN A 136 -21.85 8.25 15.45
C GLN A 136 -21.10 7.69 14.23
N ALA A 137 -21.33 8.23 13.04
CA ALA A 137 -20.64 7.78 11.81
C ALA A 137 -19.11 8.00 11.90
N ILE A 138 -18.67 9.09 12.52
CA ILE A 138 -17.24 9.32 12.81
C ILE A 138 -16.71 8.23 13.74
N ALA A 139 -17.42 7.94 14.84
CA ALA A 139 -16.98 6.93 15.81
C ALA A 139 -16.84 5.55 15.15
N GLU A 140 -17.84 5.10 14.40
CA GLU A 140 -17.81 3.83 13.66
C GLU A 140 -16.64 3.78 12.67
N SER A 141 -16.43 4.85 11.89
CA SER A 141 -15.31 4.92 10.95
C SER A 141 -13.95 4.90 11.65
N VAL A 142 -13.79 5.60 12.77
CA VAL A 142 -12.56 5.65 13.56
C VAL A 142 -12.23 4.27 14.14
N ASP A 143 -13.22 3.58 14.69
CA ASP A 143 -13.05 2.25 15.26
C ASP A 143 -12.60 1.24 14.20
N HIS A 144 -13.27 1.24 13.03
CA HIS A 144 -12.90 0.34 11.94
C HIS A 144 -11.57 0.71 11.27
N PHE A 145 -11.28 2.00 11.09
CA PHE A 145 -9.98 2.49 10.66
C PHE A 145 -8.86 1.98 11.58
N SER A 146 -9.05 2.14 12.89
CA SER A 146 -8.06 1.71 13.88
C SER A 146 -7.89 0.19 13.89
N ALA A 147 -8.99 -0.56 13.80
CA ALA A 147 -8.97 -2.01 13.74
C ALA A 147 -8.24 -2.54 12.48
N GLU A 148 -8.40 -1.90 11.32
CA GLU A 148 -7.67 -2.26 10.10
C GLU A 148 -6.17 -1.99 10.23
N ILE A 149 -5.78 -0.85 10.80
CA ILE A 149 -4.36 -0.54 11.05
C ILE A 149 -3.75 -1.55 12.03
N ASP A 150 -4.45 -1.88 13.12
CA ASP A 150 -3.97 -2.86 14.11
C ASP A 150 -3.90 -4.27 13.51
N ARG A 151 -4.86 -4.65 12.66
CA ARG A 151 -4.86 -5.94 11.95
C ARG A 151 -3.66 -6.02 11.01
N ALA A 152 -3.42 -4.99 10.19
CA ALA A 152 -2.27 -4.92 9.30
C ALA A 152 -0.94 -5.00 10.09
N ARG A 153 -0.85 -4.27 11.20
CA ARG A 153 0.31 -4.29 12.10
C ARG A 153 0.55 -5.68 12.71
N ASN A 154 -0.49 -6.35 13.19
CA ASN A 154 -0.36 -7.68 13.79
C ASN A 154 0.02 -8.75 12.76
N LEU A 155 -0.54 -8.69 11.56
CA LEU A 155 -0.14 -9.54 10.44
C LEU A 155 1.34 -9.32 10.09
N PHE A 156 1.78 -8.07 10.01
CA PHE A 156 3.17 -7.72 9.77
C PHE A 156 4.11 -8.27 10.84
N LEU A 157 3.81 -8.07 12.12
CA LEU A 157 4.62 -8.59 13.23
C LEU A 157 4.67 -10.12 13.23
N GLY A 158 3.56 -10.79 12.90
CA GLY A 158 3.50 -12.24 12.76
C GLY A 158 4.41 -12.75 11.64
N MET A 159 4.31 -12.14 10.45
CA MET A 159 5.16 -12.48 9.30
C MET A 159 6.64 -12.22 9.59
N LEU A 160 6.97 -11.05 10.15
CA LEU A 160 8.33 -10.71 10.53
C LEU A 160 8.92 -11.71 11.52
N GLY A 161 8.13 -12.15 12.51
CA GLY A 161 8.56 -13.15 13.48
C GLY A 161 8.90 -14.50 12.82
N HIS A 162 8.16 -14.91 11.80
CA HIS A 162 8.46 -16.12 11.03
C HIS A 162 9.70 -15.95 10.16
N GLU A 163 9.80 -14.84 9.43
CA GLU A 163 10.91 -14.56 8.52
C GLU A 163 12.27 -14.41 9.24
N LEU A 164 12.28 -13.82 10.43
CA LEU A 164 13.49 -13.74 11.26
C LEU A 164 13.84 -15.07 11.91
N ARG A 165 12.84 -15.88 12.28
CA ARG A 165 13.10 -17.18 12.93
C ARG A 165 13.77 -18.16 11.97
N ASN A 166 13.45 -18.13 10.68
CA ASN A 166 13.99 -19.03 9.67
C ASN A 166 15.52 -18.91 9.52
N PRO A 167 16.12 -17.74 9.23
CA PRO A 167 17.57 -17.61 9.15
C PRO A 167 18.25 -17.84 10.51
N LEU A 168 17.60 -17.45 11.62
CA LEU A 168 18.13 -17.70 12.95
C LEU A 168 18.25 -19.22 13.26
N ASN A 169 17.22 -19.99 12.90
CA ASN A 169 17.24 -21.45 13.01
C ASN A 169 18.34 -22.06 12.13
N ALA A 170 18.51 -21.56 10.89
CA ALA A 170 19.59 -22.00 10.00
C ALA A 170 20.96 -21.73 10.62
N ILE A 171 21.16 -20.56 11.22
CA ILE A 171 22.39 -20.23 11.96
C ILE A 171 22.62 -21.20 13.12
N GLN A 172 21.61 -21.44 13.97
CA GLN A 172 21.72 -22.31 15.13
C GLN A 172 22.03 -23.77 14.75
N VAL A 173 21.28 -24.34 13.77
CA VAL A 173 21.50 -25.70 13.28
C VAL A 173 22.90 -25.84 12.66
N THR A 174 23.34 -24.85 11.87
CA THR A 174 24.64 -24.86 11.25
C THR A 174 25.77 -24.75 12.28
N ALA A 175 25.62 -23.88 13.28
CA ALA A 175 26.58 -23.75 14.39
C ALA A 175 26.70 -25.05 15.20
N GLN A 176 25.57 -25.73 15.47
CA GLN A 176 25.57 -27.04 16.16
C GLN A 176 26.25 -28.13 15.31
N HIS A 177 26.05 -28.10 13.98
CA HIS A 177 26.70 -29.03 13.07
C HIS A 177 28.22 -28.80 13.01
N LEU A 178 28.64 -27.54 12.95
CA LEU A 178 30.06 -27.15 13.03
C LEU A 178 30.73 -27.62 14.33
N ALA A 179 30.06 -27.44 15.46
CA ALA A 179 30.60 -27.86 16.77
C ALA A 179 30.88 -29.37 16.86
N ARG A 180 30.26 -30.18 16.00
CA ARG A 180 30.41 -31.64 15.95
C ARG A 180 31.32 -32.13 14.83
N SER A 181 31.70 -31.29 13.89
CA SER A 181 32.44 -31.68 12.67
C SER A 181 33.93 -31.36 12.79
N ARG A 182 34.76 -32.25 12.17
CA ARG A 182 36.23 -32.09 12.07
C ARG A 182 36.70 -32.02 10.60
N SER A 183 35.80 -31.94 9.63
CA SER A 183 36.13 -31.89 8.21
C SER A 183 36.16 -30.45 7.71
N ASP A 184 37.23 -30.03 7.05
CA ASP A 184 37.41 -28.68 6.48
C ASP A 184 36.35 -28.32 5.42
N GLU A 185 35.91 -29.29 4.61
CA GLU A 185 34.86 -29.10 3.63
C GLU A 185 33.49 -28.82 4.30
N ILE A 186 33.18 -29.53 5.39
CA ILE A 186 31.96 -29.29 6.17
C ILE A 186 32.01 -27.91 6.84
N VAL A 187 33.17 -27.52 7.35
CA VAL A 187 33.39 -26.20 7.98
C VAL A 187 33.16 -25.09 6.95
N SER A 188 33.71 -25.21 5.74
CA SER A 188 33.52 -24.22 4.66
C SER A 188 32.06 -24.08 4.21
N LYS A 189 31.36 -25.19 3.98
CA LYS A 189 29.93 -25.20 3.60
C LYS A 189 29.06 -24.62 4.72
N ALA A 190 29.40 -24.89 5.96
CA ALA A 190 28.68 -24.37 7.11
C ALA A 190 28.93 -22.85 7.30
N ALA A 191 30.16 -22.39 7.13
CA ALA A 191 30.50 -20.97 7.15
C ALA A 191 29.70 -20.21 6.07
N GLN A 192 29.62 -20.74 4.85
CA GLN A 192 28.82 -20.12 3.79
C GLN A 192 27.34 -20.01 4.17
N ARG A 193 26.74 -21.07 4.72
CA ARG A 193 25.34 -21.04 5.21
C ARG A 193 25.09 -20.00 6.30
N LEU A 194 26.07 -19.79 7.19
CA LEU A 194 26.00 -18.75 8.21
C LEU A 194 26.05 -17.36 7.61
N ILE A 195 26.94 -17.13 6.66
CA ILE A 195 27.08 -15.85 5.93
C ILE A 195 25.77 -15.55 5.19
N ASP A 196 25.25 -16.51 4.43
CA ASP A 196 24.01 -16.35 3.68
C ASP A 196 22.79 -16.08 4.57
N SER A 197 22.73 -16.72 5.75
CA SER A 197 21.66 -16.50 6.71
C SER A 197 21.77 -15.13 7.39
N GLY A 198 22.99 -14.68 7.68
CA GLY A 198 23.27 -13.34 8.20
C GLY A 198 22.89 -12.25 7.20
N ALA A 199 23.27 -12.42 5.93
CA ALA A 199 22.91 -11.50 4.84
C ALA A 199 21.39 -11.38 4.66
N ARG A 200 20.66 -12.50 4.73
CA ARG A 200 19.18 -12.48 4.67
C ARG A 200 18.57 -11.72 5.84
N MET A 201 19.07 -11.90 7.06
CA MET A 201 18.57 -11.16 8.22
C MET A 201 18.83 -9.65 8.06
N GLN A 202 20.00 -9.27 7.55
CA GLN A 202 20.32 -7.87 7.31
C GLN A 202 19.35 -7.25 6.28
N ALA A 203 19.11 -7.92 5.16
CA ALA A 203 18.16 -7.47 4.14
C ALA A 203 16.74 -7.29 4.71
N LEU A 204 16.26 -8.22 5.55
CA LEU A 204 14.96 -8.10 6.22
C LEU A 204 14.89 -6.91 7.18
N LEU A 205 15.98 -6.62 7.90
CA LEU A 205 16.06 -5.45 8.79
C LEU A 205 16.05 -4.14 8.00
N ASP A 206 16.78 -4.08 6.89
CA ASP A 206 16.83 -2.91 6.01
C ASP A 206 15.46 -2.64 5.39
N ASP A 207 14.76 -3.67 4.90
CA ASP A 207 13.40 -3.58 4.39
C ASP A 207 12.41 -3.09 5.46
N LEU A 208 12.55 -3.56 6.71
CA LEU A 208 11.74 -3.12 7.83
C LEU A 208 11.97 -1.63 8.17
N LEU A 209 13.22 -1.19 8.16
CA LEU A 209 13.57 0.20 8.41
C LEU A 209 13.02 1.12 7.32
N ASP A 210 13.13 0.71 6.05
CA ASP A 210 12.58 1.47 4.91
C ASP A 210 11.04 1.53 4.98
N TYR A 211 10.37 0.42 5.30
CA TYR A 211 8.92 0.38 5.53
C TYR A 211 8.51 1.32 6.68
N SER A 212 9.21 1.25 7.82
CA SER A 212 8.92 2.11 8.98
C SER A 212 9.06 3.60 8.64
N ARG A 213 10.12 3.99 7.92
CA ARG A 213 10.34 5.38 7.50
C ARG A 213 9.24 5.87 6.56
N THR A 214 8.81 5.03 5.63
CA THR A 214 7.76 5.38 4.67
C THR A 214 6.41 5.53 5.37
N THR A 215 6.08 4.64 6.31
CA THR A 215 4.82 4.69 7.08
C THR A 215 4.76 5.92 8.00
N LEU A 216 5.91 6.39 8.51
CA LEU A 216 6.00 7.61 9.32
C LEU A 216 6.03 8.90 8.48
N ALA A 217 5.76 8.83 7.17
CA ALA A 217 5.80 9.95 6.22
C ALA A 217 7.17 10.66 6.13
N VAL A 218 8.26 10.01 6.56
CA VAL A 218 9.63 10.53 6.43
C VAL A 218 10.16 10.30 5.01
N GLY A 219 9.63 9.26 4.33
CA GLY A 219 10.05 8.86 3.00
C GLY A 219 11.43 8.16 2.97
N ILE A 220 11.79 7.67 1.79
CA ILE A 220 13.11 7.08 1.55
C ILE A 220 14.10 8.20 1.20
N LYS A 221 15.16 8.32 1.99
CA LYS A 221 16.26 9.23 1.68
C LYS A 221 17.07 8.64 0.53
N VAL A 222 17.37 9.47 -0.48
CA VAL A 222 18.25 9.12 -1.59
C VAL A 222 19.44 10.09 -1.63
N GLU A 223 20.62 9.56 -1.96
CA GLU A 223 21.86 10.30 -2.07
C GLU A 223 22.39 10.16 -3.51
N PRO A 224 21.96 11.04 -4.43
CA PRO A 224 22.32 10.93 -5.84
C PRO A 224 23.83 11.08 -6.05
N ALA A 225 24.39 10.19 -6.87
CA ALA A 225 25.77 10.21 -7.33
C ALA A 225 25.82 9.90 -8.83
N PRO A 226 26.89 10.24 -9.53
CA PRO A 226 27.10 9.80 -10.91
C PRO A 226 27.12 8.27 -11.00
N VAL A 227 26.29 7.69 -11.87
CA VAL A 227 26.13 6.24 -12.04
C VAL A 227 26.08 5.90 -13.52
N ASP A 228 26.81 4.87 -13.92
CA ASP A 228 26.57 4.12 -15.15
C ASP A 228 25.55 3.01 -14.84
N PHE A 229 24.32 3.19 -15.33
CA PHE A 229 23.21 2.27 -15.06
C PHE A 229 23.43 0.90 -15.71
N GLY A 230 24.16 0.84 -16.84
CA GLY A 230 24.50 -0.40 -17.52
C GLY A 230 25.50 -1.24 -16.71
N GLU A 231 26.52 -0.60 -16.13
CA GLU A 231 27.49 -1.27 -15.27
C GLU A 231 26.82 -1.77 -13.98
N LEU A 232 25.97 -0.94 -13.36
CA LEU A 232 25.21 -1.32 -12.17
C LEU A 232 24.27 -2.51 -12.47
N SER A 233 23.56 -2.48 -13.60
CA SER A 233 22.66 -3.57 -14.02
C SER A 233 23.42 -4.88 -14.25
N ARG A 234 24.59 -4.80 -14.88
CA ARG A 234 25.45 -5.99 -15.10
C ARG A 234 25.88 -6.59 -13.77
N LYS A 235 26.35 -5.76 -12.83
CA LYS A 235 26.74 -6.21 -11.49
C LYS A 235 25.60 -6.98 -10.81
N VAL A 236 24.38 -6.45 -10.82
CA VAL A 236 23.22 -7.11 -10.20
C VAL A 236 22.89 -8.43 -10.91
N CYS A 237 22.94 -8.47 -12.24
CA CYS A 237 22.71 -9.71 -13.00
C CYS A 237 23.77 -10.77 -12.68
N ASP A 238 25.03 -10.41 -12.57
CA ASP A 238 26.13 -11.34 -12.25
C ASP A 238 25.97 -11.89 -10.81
N GLU A 239 25.64 -11.04 -9.85
CA GLU A 239 25.36 -11.44 -8.45
C GLU A 239 24.20 -12.44 -8.37
N LEU A 240 23.06 -12.12 -9.01
CA LEU A 240 21.88 -13.00 -8.99
C LEU A 240 22.07 -14.26 -9.83
N GLY A 241 22.76 -14.18 -10.96
CA GLY A 241 23.11 -15.33 -11.79
C GLY A 241 23.98 -16.33 -11.05
N SER A 242 24.95 -15.84 -10.26
CA SER A 242 25.78 -16.69 -9.39
C SER A 242 24.99 -17.38 -8.29
N ALA A 243 23.98 -16.71 -7.73
CA ALA A 243 23.09 -17.27 -6.71
C ALA A 243 22.06 -18.27 -7.29
N HIS A 244 21.75 -18.14 -8.59
CA HIS A 244 20.75 -18.98 -9.30
C HIS A 244 21.32 -19.65 -10.55
N PRO A 245 22.32 -20.57 -10.45
CA PRO A 245 23.07 -21.11 -11.60
C PRO A 245 22.22 -21.91 -12.60
N HIS A 246 21.00 -22.29 -12.22
CA HIS A 246 20.05 -23.01 -13.09
C HIS A 246 19.04 -22.08 -13.78
N ARG A 247 19.19 -20.76 -13.62
CA ARG A 247 18.28 -19.76 -14.19
C ARG A 247 19.02 -18.89 -15.19
N THR A 248 18.39 -18.59 -16.31
CA THR A 248 18.94 -17.70 -17.32
C THR A 248 18.51 -16.27 -17.08
N LEU A 249 19.48 -15.38 -16.85
CA LEU A 249 19.32 -13.93 -16.76
C LEU A 249 19.96 -13.29 -17.99
N GLU A 250 19.19 -12.52 -18.75
CA GLU A 250 19.66 -11.80 -19.94
C GLU A 250 19.62 -10.30 -19.70
N LEU A 251 20.74 -9.62 -19.91
CA LEU A 251 20.84 -8.16 -19.87
C LEU A 251 20.91 -7.59 -21.28
N GLN A 252 20.00 -6.70 -21.61
CA GLN A 252 19.95 -5.96 -22.86
C GLN A 252 20.05 -4.46 -22.57
N THR A 253 21.04 -3.79 -23.15
CA THR A 253 21.29 -2.36 -22.92
C THR A 253 21.33 -1.60 -24.24
N THR A 254 20.69 -0.43 -24.29
CA THR A 254 20.69 0.45 -25.46
C THR A 254 20.73 1.92 -25.05
N GLY A 255 21.34 2.75 -25.87
CA GLY A 255 21.44 4.18 -25.66
C GLY A 255 22.50 4.58 -24.62
N GLU A 256 22.46 5.82 -24.18
CA GLU A 256 23.35 6.35 -23.15
C GLU A 256 22.77 6.08 -21.76
N LEU A 257 23.56 5.48 -20.88
CA LEU A 257 23.10 4.96 -19.57
C LEU A 257 23.67 5.73 -18.36
N SER A 258 24.39 6.83 -18.59
CA SER A 258 24.95 7.65 -17.51
C SER A 258 23.90 8.62 -16.96
N GLY A 259 23.93 8.86 -15.64
CA GLY A 259 23.02 9.79 -14.98
C GLY A 259 23.35 9.97 -13.49
N SER A 260 22.43 10.58 -12.74
CA SER A 260 22.62 10.84 -11.31
C SER A 260 21.49 10.19 -10.51
N TRP A 261 21.83 9.14 -9.77
CA TRP A 261 20.91 8.38 -8.91
C TRP A 261 21.66 7.90 -7.66
N ASP A 262 20.93 7.40 -6.68
CA ASP A 262 21.53 6.69 -5.56
C ASP A 262 21.86 5.23 -5.98
N PRO A 263 23.15 4.87 -6.11
CA PRO A 263 23.52 3.57 -6.65
C PRO A 263 23.04 2.40 -5.78
N GLY A 264 23.05 2.54 -4.45
CA GLY A 264 22.60 1.50 -3.52
C GLY A 264 21.09 1.29 -3.63
N ARG A 265 20.33 2.37 -3.72
CA ARG A 265 18.87 2.30 -3.88
C ARG A 265 18.45 1.76 -5.25
N ILE A 266 19.13 2.14 -6.32
CA ILE A 266 18.85 1.56 -7.64
C ILE A 266 19.23 0.07 -7.66
N GLN A 267 20.34 -0.34 -7.07
CA GLN A 267 20.69 -1.76 -6.92
C GLN A 267 19.57 -2.52 -6.18
N GLN A 268 19.00 -1.96 -5.12
CA GLN A 268 17.88 -2.55 -4.37
C GLN A 268 16.62 -2.70 -5.24
N VAL A 269 16.26 -1.68 -6.05
CA VAL A 269 15.13 -1.78 -7.01
C VAL A 269 15.35 -2.92 -8.00
N LEU A 270 16.52 -2.97 -8.66
CA LEU A 270 16.84 -4.01 -9.63
C LEU A 270 16.81 -5.40 -9.00
N SER A 271 17.41 -5.56 -7.82
CA SER A 271 17.42 -6.83 -7.09
C SER A 271 16.01 -7.30 -6.73
N ASN A 272 15.15 -6.40 -6.22
CA ASN A 272 13.78 -6.73 -5.86
C ASN A 272 12.94 -7.18 -7.08
N LEU A 273 13.06 -6.47 -8.21
CA LEU A 273 12.33 -6.80 -9.43
C LEU A 273 12.84 -8.11 -10.06
N LEU A 274 14.15 -8.31 -10.12
CA LEU A 274 14.76 -9.52 -10.70
C LEU A 274 14.50 -10.75 -9.82
N GLN A 275 14.61 -10.66 -8.49
CA GLN A 275 14.29 -11.75 -7.58
C GLN A 275 12.81 -12.15 -7.70
N ASN A 276 11.91 -11.18 -7.82
CA ASN A 276 10.50 -11.43 -8.06
C ASN A 276 10.30 -12.18 -9.38
N ALA A 277 10.91 -11.71 -10.46
CA ALA A 277 10.85 -12.37 -11.77
C ALA A 277 11.44 -13.79 -11.75
N LEU A 278 12.55 -14.02 -11.06
CA LEU A 278 13.15 -15.36 -10.90
C LEU A 278 12.26 -16.31 -10.10
N THR A 279 11.57 -15.80 -9.08
CA THR A 279 10.69 -16.60 -8.22
C THR A 279 9.45 -17.06 -8.97
N TYR A 280 8.81 -16.17 -9.74
CA TYR A 280 7.51 -16.44 -10.37
C TYR A 280 7.60 -16.85 -11.84
N SER A 281 8.80 -16.91 -12.45
CA SER A 281 8.94 -17.40 -13.80
C SER A 281 8.92 -18.93 -13.89
N HIS A 282 8.39 -19.44 -14.99
CA HIS A 282 8.44 -20.88 -15.28
C HIS A 282 9.89 -21.38 -15.35
N GLY A 283 10.14 -22.61 -14.86
CA GLY A 283 11.45 -23.24 -14.91
C GLY A 283 11.94 -23.36 -16.36
N GLY A 284 13.15 -22.81 -16.62
CA GLY A 284 13.76 -22.84 -17.96
C GLY A 284 13.49 -21.61 -18.86
N ALA A 285 12.48 -20.78 -18.54
CA ALA A 285 12.29 -19.51 -19.26
C ALA A 285 13.29 -18.45 -18.78
N PRO A 286 13.89 -17.64 -19.70
CA PRO A 286 14.80 -16.58 -19.31
C PRO A 286 14.04 -15.43 -18.62
N VAL A 287 14.73 -14.77 -17.68
CA VAL A 287 14.35 -13.47 -17.15
C VAL A 287 15.18 -12.42 -17.88
N ILE A 288 14.52 -11.43 -18.47
CA ILE A 288 15.17 -10.41 -19.29
C ILE A 288 15.14 -9.07 -18.54
N LEU A 289 16.33 -8.49 -18.36
CA LEU A 289 16.50 -7.10 -17.92
C LEU A 289 16.85 -6.25 -19.13
N GLU A 290 15.95 -5.39 -19.55
CA GLU A 290 16.15 -4.44 -20.63
C GLU A 290 16.31 -3.03 -20.06
N VAL A 291 17.39 -2.34 -20.44
CA VAL A 291 17.70 -0.97 -20.01
C VAL A 291 17.89 -0.09 -21.22
N GLN A 292 17.05 0.91 -21.38
CA GLN A 292 17.08 1.84 -22.50
C GLN A 292 17.32 3.26 -22.03
N GLY A 293 18.39 3.87 -22.50
CA GLY A 293 18.70 5.26 -22.25
C GLY A 293 18.06 6.19 -23.29
N ALA A 294 17.14 7.06 -22.83
CA ALA A 294 16.62 8.18 -23.61
C ALA A 294 17.29 9.50 -23.19
N GLN A 295 17.02 10.60 -23.91
CA GLN A 295 17.68 11.90 -23.63
C GLN A 295 17.49 12.40 -22.19
N ARG A 296 16.31 12.22 -21.60
CA ARG A 296 15.94 12.77 -20.30
C ARG A 296 15.68 11.72 -19.22
N GLU A 297 15.55 10.48 -19.59
CA GLU A 297 15.16 9.39 -18.67
C GLU A 297 15.84 8.08 -19.06
N ILE A 298 15.86 7.16 -18.12
CA ILE A 298 16.15 5.75 -18.33
C ILE A 298 14.88 4.95 -18.17
N CYS A 299 14.61 4.05 -19.12
CA CYS A 299 13.55 3.06 -19.05
C CYS A 299 14.16 1.70 -18.75
N VAL A 300 13.68 1.06 -17.68
CA VAL A 300 14.08 -0.29 -17.27
C VAL A 300 12.86 -1.20 -17.38
N GLN A 301 13.03 -2.36 -17.99
CA GLN A 301 12.01 -3.40 -18.04
C GLN A 301 12.56 -4.72 -17.52
N VAL A 302 11.84 -5.34 -16.59
CA VAL A 302 12.09 -6.72 -16.15
C VAL A 302 10.95 -7.57 -16.67
N LYS A 303 11.29 -8.55 -17.54
CA LYS A 303 10.33 -9.41 -18.23
C LYS A 303 10.53 -10.86 -17.78
N ASN A 304 9.46 -11.54 -17.46
CA ASN A 304 9.48 -12.97 -17.17
C ASN A 304 8.24 -13.67 -17.71
N GLN A 305 8.41 -14.92 -18.11
CA GLN A 305 7.30 -15.80 -18.44
C GLN A 305 6.86 -16.59 -17.22
N GLY A 306 5.57 -16.55 -16.91
CA GLY A 306 5.03 -17.15 -15.70
C GLY A 306 3.50 -17.17 -15.68
N ALA A 307 2.94 -17.58 -14.54
CA ALA A 307 1.51 -17.48 -14.34
C ALA A 307 1.08 -16.01 -14.34
N GLU A 308 -0.07 -15.75 -14.94
CA GLU A 308 -0.62 -14.40 -15.02
C GLU A 308 -1.04 -13.89 -13.64
N ILE A 309 -0.75 -12.63 -13.38
CA ILE A 309 -1.25 -11.95 -12.19
C ILE A 309 -2.71 -11.59 -12.46
N PRO A 310 -3.66 -12.02 -11.60
CA PRO A 310 -5.07 -11.66 -11.77
C PRO A 310 -5.27 -10.15 -11.85
N ALA A 311 -6.16 -9.69 -12.75
CA ALA A 311 -6.40 -8.26 -12.96
C ALA A 311 -6.79 -7.52 -11.67
N GLU A 312 -7.50 -8.22 -10.77
CA GLU A 312 -7.92 -7.71 -9.46
C GLU A 312 -6.73 -7.49 -8.49
N ALA A 313 -5.63 -8.23 -8.67
CA ALA A 313 -4.44 -8.12 -7.83
C ALA A 313 -3.45 -7.04 -8.32
N LEU A 314 -3.52 -6.63 -9.58
CA LEU A 314 -2.59 -5.64 -10.15
C LEU A 314 -2.61 -4.30 -9.42
N PRO A 315 -3.76 -3.72 -9.03
CA PRO A 315 -3.79 -2.43 -8.32
C PRO A 315 -3.12 -2.44 -6.96
N THR A 316 -3.15 -3.59 -6.26
CA THR A 316 -2.61 -3.74 -4.90
C THR A 316 -1.24 -4.42 -4.86
N LEU A 317 -0.66 -4.73 -6.01
CA LEU A 317 0.60 -5.47 -6.09
C LEU A 317 1.79 -4.75 -5.43
N PHE A 318 1.76 -3.43 -5.44
CA PHE A 318 2.77 -2.58 -4.82
C PHE A 318 2.41 -2.16 -3.38
N ASP A 319 1.29 -2.62 -2.84
CA ASP A 319 0.94 -2.30 -1.46
C ASP A 319 1.79 -3.13 -0.49
N PRO A 320 2.13 -2.57 0.69
CA PRO A 320 2.96 -3.29 1.63
C PRO A 320 2.25 -4.58 2.09
N LEU A 321 3.02 -5.64 2.26
CA LEU A 321 2.54 -6.95 2.71
C LEU A 321 1.55 -7.63 1.74
N SER A 322 1.36 -7.08 0.54
CA SER A 322 0.57 -7.69 -0.50
C SER A 322 1.28 -8.96 -0.97
N ARG A 323 0.75 -10.10 -0.57
CA ARG A 323 1.10 -11.39 -1.19
C ARG A 323 0.10 -11.59 -2.32
N GLY A 324 0.57 -11.56 -3.57
CA GLY A 324 -0.30 -11.93 -4.69
C GLY A 324 -1.06 -13.22 -4.37
N VAL A 325 -2.28 -13.36 -4.86
CA VAL A 325 -3.20 -14.51 -4.65
C VAL A 325 -2.62 -15.84 -5.21
N MET A 326 -1.32 -15.90 -5.46
CA MET A 326 -0.67 -17.10 -5.94
C MET A 326 -0.39 -18.05 -4.79
N PRO A 327 -0.88 -19.30 -4.85
CA PRO A 327 -0.52 -20.34 -3.87
C PRO A 327 1.00 -20.55 -3.86
N ASP A 328 1.55 -20.90 -2.70
CA ASP A 328 2.96 -21.28 -2.48
C ASP A 328 3.41 -22.39 -3.47
N LEU A 329 3.71 -22.02 -4.72
CA LEU A 329 4.24 -22.93 -5.74
C LEU A 329 5.74 -23.16 -5.62
N ALA A 330 6.43 -22.38 -4.79
CA ALA A 330 7.85 -22.56 -4.52
C ALA A 330 8.07 -22.76 -3.02
N GLY A 331 8.16 -23.99 -2.60
CA GLY A 331 8.50 -24.35 -1.21
C GLY A 331 9.74 -23.60 -0.74
N GLY A 332 9.59 -22.70 0.23
CA GLY A 332 10.68 -22.23 1.06
C GLY A 332 11.17 -20.79 0.90
N ASN A 333 10.72 -19.99 -0.07
CA ASN A 333 11.07 -18.57 -0.14
C ASN A 333 9.91 -17.67 0.29
N THR A 334 9.74 -17.55 1.58
CA THR A 334 8.82 -16.62 2.22
C THR A 334 9.46 -15.24 2.26
N HIS A 335 9.06 -14.33 1.36
CA HIS A 335 9.41 -12.91 1.44
C HIS A 335 8.29 -12.15 2.16
N LEU A 336 8.64 -11.09 2.90
CA LEU A 336 7.69 -10.24 3.66
C LEU A 336 6.64 -9.53 2.79
N GLY A 337 6.73 -9.62 1.45
CA GLY A 337 5.86 -8.87 0.55
C GLY A 337 6.16 -7.36 0.57
N LEU A 338 7.36 -6.96 0.99
CA LEU A 338 7.81 -5.56 1.03
C LEU A 338 8.64 -5.17 -0.20
N GLY A 339 9.24 -6.11 -0.92
CA GLY A 339 10.21 -5.81 -1.98
C GLY A 339 9.64 -4.93 -3.10
N LEU A 340 8.42 -5.21 -3.60
CA LEU A 340 7.78 -4.37 -4.62
C LEU A 340 7.33 -3.02 -4.07
N PHE A 341 6.84 -2.98 -2.84
CA PHE A 341 6.51 -1.72 -2.15
C PHE A 341 7.76 -0.84 -2.03
N ILE A 342 8.87 -1.38 -1.54
CA ILE A 342 10.14 -0.65 -1.38
C ILE A 342 10.66 -0.20 -2.74
N ALA A 343 10.61 -1.05 -3.77
CA ALA A 343 10.99 -0.66 -5.13
C ALA A 343 10.18 0.54 -5.62
N ARG A 344 8.85 0.55 -5.43
CA ARG A 344 7.99 1.69 -5.77
C ARG A 344 8.39 2.96 -5.01
N GLU A 345 8.63 2.86 -3.72
CA GLU A 345 8.95 4.03 -2.89
C GLU A 345 10.35 4.59 -3.21
N ILE A 346 11.32 3.73 -3.54
CA ILE A 346 12.64 4.18 -4.05
C ILE A 346 12.49 4.89 -5.40
N VAL A 347 11.71 4.32 -6.32
CA VAL A 347 11.48 4.92 -7.64
C VAL A 347 10.80 6.29 -7.50
N LYS A 348 9.80 6.42 -6.63
CA LYS A 348 9.16 7.70 -6.31
C LYS A 348 10.16 8.71 -5.70
N ALA A 349 11.02 8.27 -4.78
CA ALA A 349 12.06 9.12 -4.19
C ALA A 349 13.05 9.66 -5.25
N HIS A 350 13.25 8.91 -6.34
CA HIS A 350 13.99 9.35 -7.53
C HIS A 350 13.13 10.12 -8.55
N ARG A 351 11.88 10.48 -8.20
CA ARG A 351 10.91 11.18 -9.08
C ARG A 351 10.58 10.37 -10.34
N GLY A 352 10.67 9.05 -10.25
CA GLY A 352 10.35 8.11 -11.31
C GLY A 352 8.95 7.49 -11.16
N GLU A 353 8.64 6.61 -12.09
CA GLU A 353 7.38 5.86 -12.12
C GLU A 353 7.66 4.36 -12.30
N ILE A 354 6.86 3.52 -11.67
CA ILE A 354 6.89 2.07 -11.84
C ILE A 354 5.50 1.56 -12.20
N HIS A 355 5.44 0.68 -13.19
CA HIS A 355 4.21 0.07 -13.68
C HIS A 355 4.41 -1.43 -13.86
N VAL A 356 3.31 -2.18 -13.83
CA VAL A 356 3.27 -3.62 -14.12
C VAL A 356 2.21 -3.92 -15.15
N ARG A 357 2.50 -4.86 -16.03
CA ARG A 357 1.56 -5.46 -16.98
C ARG A 357 1.74 -6.98 -16.91
N SER A 358 0.64 -7.71 -16.82
CA SER A 358 0.64 -9.17 -16.88
C SER A 358 -0.45 -9.62 -17.85
N GLY A 359 -0.13 -10.54 -18.74
CA GLY A 359 -1.06 -11.08 -19.75
C GLY A 359 -0.32 -11.89 -20.81
N GLY A 360 -1.00 -12.89 -21.40
CA GLY A 360 -0.42 -13.76 -22.41
C GLY A 360 0.74 -14.64 -21.90
N GLY A 361 0.77 -14.94 -20.61
CA GLY A 361 1.85 -15.72 -19.99
C GLY A 361 3.13 -14.93 -19.71
N GLU A 362 3.12 -13.61 -19.90
CA GLU A 362 4.27 -12.72 -19.63
C GLU A 362 3.90 -11.68 -18.57
N THR A 363 4.83 -11.41 -17.66
CA THR A 363 4.76 -10.28 -16.74
C THR A 363 5.92 -9.32 -17.01
N VAL A 364 5.61 -8.03 -17.11
CA VAL A 364 6.58 -6.96 -17.40
C VAL A 364 6.45 -5.88 -16.33
N PHE A 365 7.51 -5.69 -15.55
CA PHE A 365 7.68 -4.52 -14.69
C PHE A 365 8.44 -3.45 -15.47
N SER A 366 7.93 -2.24 -15.50
CA SER A 366 8.52 -1.10 -16.21
C SER A 366 8.80 0.04 -15.25
N VAL A 367 10.03 0.51 -15.20
CA VAL A 367 10.48 1.64 -14.37
C VAL A 367 10.99 2.75 -15.28
N ARG A 368 10.59 3.99 -15.01
CA ARG A 368 11.12 5.20 -15.65
C ARG A 368 11.79 6.07 -14.60
N LEU A 369 13.01 6.48 -14.84
CA LEU A 369 13.80 7.31 -13.94
C LEU A 369 14.34 8.52 -14.69
N PRO A 370 14.11 9.76 -14.23
CA PRO A 370 14.75 10.94 -14.81
C PRO A 370 16.27 10.85 -14.62
N ARG A 371 17.05 11.32 -15.61
CA ARG A 371 18.54 11.26 -15.58
C ARG A 371 19.17 12.23 -14.61
N ALA A 372 18.50 13.33 -14.32
CA ALA A 372 18.94 14.31 -13.36
C ALA A 372 17.84 14.55 -12.33
N MET A 373 18.19 14.46 -11.08
CA MET A 373 17.36 14.96 -9.99
C MET A 373 17.61 16.47 -9.88
N GLN A 374 16.70 17.29 -10.46
CA GLN A 374 16.68 18.74 -10.27
C GLN A 374 16.06 19.11 -8.93
#